data_3d7d1c6564523cfcbdd8ecf4a54a19ca
#
_entry.id   3d7d1c6564523cfcbdd8ecf4a54a19ca
#
_cell.length_a   1.000
_cell.length_b   1.000
_cell.length_c   1.000
_cell.angle_alpha   90.00
_cell.angle_beta   90.00
_cell.angle_gamma   90.00
#
_symmetry.space_group_name_H-M   'P 1'
#
loop_
_entity.id
_entity.type
_entity.pdbx_description
1 polymer ?
#
loop_
_entity_poly.entity_id
_entity_poly.type
_entity_poly.pdbx_seq_one_letter_code
_entity_poly.pdbx_strand_id
1 'polypeptide(L)'
;MNSSAGALYPTEVYVQIRGGEAIVDGSYHLEVANHCLTLIYELIDDGLESYILANNRIIGFIFLVSSVYYRSSWKYKERSVRYCFLDSGHHLGAIAASTYLHNRDIQLIFDFDKLALNADLGFENKEFMTACAISGEFQEKKVRRLRLKVPFVCGTDYFEANQFFEDGYKAIATQQSCQKQLEYPQFEFGKGRFYQTV
;
A
#
# COMPACT_ATOMS: atom_id res chain seq x y z
N MET A 1 0.16 -15.60 -5.84
CA MET A 1 -0.12 -14.35 -6.60
C MET A 1 -1.59 -14.01 -6.40
N ASN A 2 -1.92 -12.77 -6.02
CA ASN A 2 -3.31 -12.35 -5.85
C ASN A 2 -4.03 -12.28 -7.19
N SER A 3 -5.35 -12.45 -7.18
CA SER A 3 -6.14 -12.27 -8.40
C SER A 3 -6.17 -10.79 -8.79
N SER A 4 -6.14 -10.53 -10.10
CA SER A 4 -6.26 -9.20 -10.67
C SER A 4 -7.18 -9.21 -11.88
N ALA A 5 -7.94 -8.14 -12.07
CA ALA A 5 -8.85 -8.01 -13.19
C ALA A 5 -8.11 -8.12 -14.52
N GLY A 6 -8.45 -9.16 -15.29
CA GLY A 6 -7.83 -9.46 -16.59
C GLY A 6 -6.35 -9.81 -16.54
N ALA A 7 -5.83 -10.19 -15.36
CA ALA A 7 -4.43 -10.53 -15.10
C ALA A 7 -3.46 -9.37 -15.48
N LEU A 8 -3.84 -8.12 -15.22
CA LEU A 8 -3.08 -6.92 -15.59
C LEU A 8 -2.16 -6.41 -14.47
N TYR A 9 -2.42 -6.81 -13.22
CA TYR A 9 -1.59 -6.55 -12.04
C TYR A 9 -1.12 -5.09 -11.92
N PRO A 10 -2.04 -4.13 -11.77
CA PRO A 10 -1.68 -2.72 -11.67
C PRO A 10 -1.04 -2.36 -10.32
N THR A 11 -1.18 -3.20 -9.31
CA THR A 11 -0.76 -2.93 -7.95
C THR A 11 0.72 -3.22 -7.74
N GLU A 12 1.39 -2.28 -7.04
CA GLU A 12 2.72 -2.43 -6.48
C GLU A 12 2.66 -2.42 -4.96
N VAL A 13 3.62 -3.03 -4.30
CA VAL A 13 3.70 -3.08 -2.84
C VAL A 13 5.05 -2.54 -2.39
N TYR A 14 4.99 -1.57 -1.48
CA TYR A 14 6.15 -1.06 -0.78
C TYR A 14 6.03 -1.40 0.69
N VAL A 15 7.16 -1.63 1.34
CA VAL A 15 7.20 -1.91 2.77
C VAL A 15 8.31 -1.12 3.44
N GLN A 16 7.95 -0.32 4.44
CA GLN A 16 8.93 0.21 5.37
C GLN A 16 9.18 -0.82 6.46
N ILE A 17 10.44 -1.10 6.75
CA ILE A 17 10.87 -2.02 7.79
C ILE A 17 11.75 -1.24 8.78
N ARG A 18 11.46 -1.39 10.09
CA ARG A 18 12.30 -0.89 11.17
C ARG A 18 12.50 -1.91 12.27
N GLY A 19 13.72 -1.93 12.83
CA GLY A 19 14.07 -2.78 13.94
C GLY A 19 14.23 -4.26 13.59
N GLY A 20 14.51 -4.56 12.33
CA GLY A 20 14.89 -5.92 11.89
C GLY A 20 16.34 -6.22 12.23
N GLU A 21 16.63 -7.40 12.78
CA GLU A 21 18.00 -7.77 13.16
C GLU A 21 18.94 -7.98 11.96
N ALA A 22 18.40 -8.41 10.83
CA ALA A 22 19.18 -8.81 9.65
C ALA A 22 18.90 -7.96 8.41
N ILE A 23 18.15 -6.87 8.54
CA ILE A 23 17.76 -5.99 7.45
C ILE A 23 17.92 -4.54 7.86
N VAL A 24 18.39 -3.70 6.94
CA VAL A 24 18.56 -2.27 7.20
C VAL A 24 17.20 -1.59 7.38
N ASP A 25 17.10 -0.65 8.32
CA ASP A 25 15.91 0.20 8.46
C ASP A 25 15.72 0.97 7.16
N GLY A 26 14.65 0.67 6.42
CA GLY A 26 14.48 1.18 5.07
C GLY A 26 13.06 1.04 4.52
N SER A 27 12.82 1.74 3.43
CA SER A 27 11.66 1.51 2.57
C SER A 27 12.08 0.65 1.38
N TYR A 28 11.32 -0.38 1.12
CA TYR A 28 11.60 -1.40 0.13
C TYR A 28 10.46 -1.51 -0.87
N HIS A 29 10.79 -1.85 -2.09
CA HIS A 29 9.83 -2.29 -3.11
C HIS A 29 9.83 -3.82 -3.19
N LEU A 30 8.64 -4.42 -3.27
CA LEU A 30 8.48 -5.86 -3.46
C LEU A 30 8.59 -6.23 -4.94
N GLU A 31 9.71 -6.82 -5.33
CA GLU A 31 9.88 -7.37 -6.67
C GLU A 31 9.27 -8.76 -6.77
N VAL A 32 8.07 -8.84 -7.31
CA VAL A 32 7.32 -10.10 -7.40
C VAL A 32 8.02 -11.13 -8.30
N ALA A 33 8.66 -10.69 -9.37
CA ALA A 33 9.32 -11.58 -10.32
C ALA A 33 10.52 -12.32 -9.69
N ASN A 34 11.27 -11.63 -8.83
CA ASN A 34 12.48 -12.16 -8.20
C ASN A 34 12.24 -12.62 -6.75
N HIS A 35 11.02 -12.47 -6.23
CA HIS A 35 10.65 -12.77 -4.84
C HIS A 35 11.59 -12.09 -3.82
N CYS A 36 11.96 -10.84 -4.06
CA CYS A 36 12.87 -10.09 -3.20
C CYS A 36 12.34 -8.70 -2.84
N LEU A 37 12.94 -8.11 -1.82
CA LEU A 37 12.73 -6.73 -1.42
C LEU A 37 13.93 -5.91 -1.87
N THR A 38 13.69 -4.91 -2.71
CA THR A 38 14.72 -3.97 -3.15
C THR A 38 14.66 -2.71 -2.31
N LEU A 39 15.77 -2.38 -1.64
CA LEU A 39 15.88 -1.14 -0.86
C LEU A 39 15.81 0.06 -1.79
N ILE A 40 14.82 0.94 -1.57
CA ILE A 40 14.65 2.17 -2.34
C ILE A 40 15.04 3.42 -1.54
N TYR A 41 15.00 3.34 -0.22
CA TYR A 41 15.32 4.47 0.65
C TYR A 41 15.77 3.98 2.03
N GLU A 42 16.95 4.42 2.49
CA GLU A 42 17.44 4.12 3.84
C GLU A 42 16.91 5.16 4.84
N LEU A 43 16.34 4.68 5.94
CA LEU A 43 15.70 5.50 6.96
C LEU A 43 16.70 5.85 8.07
N ILE A 44 16.72 7.14 8.48
CA ILE A 44 17.45 7.60 9.66
C ILE A 44 16.46 8.14 10.70
N ASP A 45 16.11 9.45 10.61
CA ASP A 45 15.13 10.11 11.48
C ASP A 45 13.84 10.47 10.72
N ASP A 46 13.73 10.01 9.51
CA ASP A 46 12.65 10.23 8.57
C ASP A 46 11.95 8.92 8.25
N GLY A 47 10.75 8.97 7.68
CA GLY A 47 10.01 7.79 7.30
C GLY A 47 8.57 8.05 6.90
N LEU A 48 7.89 6.95 6.59
CA LEU A 48 6.52 6.98 6.11
C LEU A 48 5.50 7.33 7.19
N GLU A 49 5.88 7.22 8.47
CA GLU A 49 5.01 7.55 9.61
C GLU A 49 4.51 8.99 9.59
N SER A 50 5.30 9.90 9.02
CA SER A 50 4.95 11.33 8.93
C SER A 50 3.81 11.64 7.95
N TYR A 51 3.45 10.71 7.08
CA TYR A 51 2.32 10.82 6.14
C TYR A 51 1.06 10.16 6.68
N ILE A 52 1.19 9.33 7.70
CA ILE A 52 0.12 8.72 8.45
C ILE A 52 -0.02 9.41 9.79
N LEU A 53 -1.25 9.62 10.27
CA LEU A 53 -1.64 10.52 11.35
C LEU A 53 -0.85 10.42 12.67
N ALA A 54 -0.02 9.42 12.87
CA ALA A 54 0.59 9.18 14.17
C ALA A 54 1.88 9.98 14.41
N ASN A 55 2.64 10.39 13.39
CA ASN A 55 3.98 11.00 13.50
C ASN A 55 4.96 10.29 14.46
N ASN A 56 4.53 9.20 15.07
CA ASN A 56 5.28 8.40 16.01
C ASN A 56 5.97 7.26 15.29
N ARG A 57 7.21 7.00 15.68
CA ARG A 57 8.02 5.92 15.08
C ARG A 57 7.34 4.57 15.26
N ILE A 58 7.35 3.76 14.22
CA ILE A 58 6.83 2.41 14.23
C ILE A 58 8.00 1.44 14.09
N ILE A 59 8.12 0.54 15.06
CA ILE A 59 9.04 -0.60 14.98
C ILE A 59 8.25 -1.79 14.44
N GLY A 60 8.64 -2.28 13.28
CA GLY A 60 7.93 -3.30 12.52
C GLY A 60 7.73 -2.89 11.08
N PHE A 61 6.51 -2.98 10.57
CA PHE A 61 6.20 -2.85 9.16
C PHE A 61 5.14 -1.78 8.89
N ILE A 62 5.37 -0.96 7.87
CA ILE A 62 4.34 -0.15 7.23
C ILE A 62 4.25 -0.64 5.80
N PHE A 63 3.11 -1.21 5.44
CA PHE A 63 2.81 -1.67 4.08
C PHE A 63 2.08 -0.57 3.33
N LEU A 64 2.54 -0.25 2.15
CA LEU A 64 1.89 0.65 1.23
C LEU A 64 1.51 -0.12 -0.03
N VAL A 65 0.30 0.08 -0.49
CA VAL A 65 -0.18 -0.47 -1.75
C VAL A 65 -0.48 0.69 -2.69
N SER A 66 0.12 0.66 -3.86
CA SER A 66 -0.09 1.64 -4.91
C SER A 66 -0.67 1.00 -6.17
N SER A 67 -0.95 1.82 -7.17
CA SER A 67 -1.45 1.35 -8.46
C SER A 67 -0.79 2.12 -9.60
N VAL A 68 -0.10 1.40 -10.48
CA VAL A 68 0.32 1.85 -11.81
C VAL A 68 -0.88 1.71 -12.74
N TYR A 69 -1.78 2.66 -12.66
CA TYR A 69 -3.14 2.53 -13.19
C TYR A 69 -3.20 2.30 -14.70
N TYR A 70 -2.20 2.74 -15.46
CA TYR A 70 -2.17 2.54 -16.90
C TYR A 70 -2.20 1.05 -17.28
N ARG A 71 -1.63 0.16 -16.46
CA ARG A 71 -1.70 -1.30 -16.69
C ARG A 71 -3.14 -1.80 -16.80
N SER A 72 -4.11 -1.12 -16.21
CA SER A 72 -5.55 -1.43 -16.30
C SER A 72 -6.31 -0.49 -17.22
N SER A 73 -5.97 0.80 -17.26
CA SER A 73 -6.79 1.82 -17.94
C SER A 73 -6.77 1.67 -19.46
N TRP A 74 -5.69 1.18 -20.06
CA TRP A 74 -5.64 0.94 -21.50
C TRP A 74 -6.74 -0.05 -21.97
N LYS A 75 -7.08 -1.02 -21.11
CA LYS A 75 -8.08 -2.07 -21.41
C LYS A 75 -9.47 -1.68 -20.89
N TYR A 76 -9.55 -1.22 -19.65
CA TYR A 76 -10.82 -1.03 -18.96
C TYR A 76 -11.32 0.42 -18.94
N LYS A 77 -10.52 1.34 -19.47
CA LYS A 77 -10.86 2.77 -19.55
C LYS A 77 -11.28 3.29 -18.16
N GLU A 78 -12.42 3.94 -18.06
CA GLU A 78 -12.96 4.50 -16.81
C GLU A 78 -13.20 3.46 -15.71
N ARG A 79 -13.52 2.22 -16.07
CA ARG A 79 -13.73 1.14 -15.11
C ARG A 79 -12.45 0.73 -14.37
N SER A 80 -11.28 1.11 -14.86
CA SER A 80 -9.99 0.81 -14.25
C SER A 80 -9.88 1.32 -12.81
N VAL A 81 -10.50 2.47 -12.50
CA VAL A 81 -10.58 3.02 -11.13
C VAL A 81 -11.06 1.96 -10.14
N ARG A 82 -12.21 1.34 -10.46
CA ARG A 82 -12.80 0.29 -9.61
C ARG A 82 -11.85 -0.90 -9.46
N TYR A 83 -11.26 -1.37 -10.56
CA TYR A 83 -10.40 -2.55 -10.54
C TYR A 83 -9.11 -2.33 -9.77
N CYS A 84 -8.49 -1.16 -9.89
CA CYS A 84 -7.29 -0.82 -9.11
C CYS A 84 -7.57 -0.86 -7.60
N PHE A 85 -8.71 -0.33 -7.15
CA PHE A 85 -9.08 -0.39 -5.72
C PHE A 85 -9.47 -1.80 -5.26
N LEU A 86 -10.13 -2.60 -6.09
CA LEU A 86 -10.42 -4.00 -5.76
C LEU A 86 -9.13 -4.83 -5.65
N ASP A 87 -8.20 -4.65 -6.57
CA ASP A 87 -6.89 -5.32 -6.53
C ASP A 87 -6.09 -4.90 -5.29
N SER A 88 -6.11 -3.61 -4.92
CA SER A 88 -5.51 -3.12 -3.68
C SER A 88 -6.13 -3.76 -2.44
N GLY A 89 -7.45 -3.93 -2.42
CA GLY A 89 -8.16 -4.64 -1.36
C GLY A 89 -7.74 -6.09 -1.22
N HIS A 90 -7.51 -6.79 -2.34
CA HIS A 90 -6.97 -8.16 -2.32
C HIS A 90 -5.57 -8.23 -1.71
N HIS A 91 -4.70 -7.25 -2.00
CA HIS A 91 -3.37 -7.19 -1.38
C HIS A 91 -3.45 -6.93 0.12
N LEU A 92 -4.29 -6.00 0.56
CA LEU A 92 -4.53 -5.77 1.99
C LEU A 92 -5.06 -7.02 2.69
N GLY A 93 -5.99 -7.73 2.06
CA GLY A 93 -6.51 -9.00 2.59
C GLY A 93 -5.42 -10.07 2.73
N ALA A 94 -4.52 -10.18 1.76
CA ALA A 94 -3.38 -11.10 1.82
C ALA A 94 -2.38 -10.71 2.92
N ILE A 95 -2.07 -9.41 3.08
CA ILE A 95 -1.22 -8.90 4.15
C ILE A 95 -1.86 -9.20 5.51
N ALA A 96 -3.16 -8.92 5.68
CA ALA A 96 -3.88 -9.18 6.92
C ALA A 96 -3.91 -10.69 7.26
N ALA A 97 -4.13 -11.54 6.28
CA ALA A 97 -4.08 -12.99 6.50
C ALA A 97 -2.68 -13.46 6.91
N SER A 98 -1.63 -12.90 6.28
CA SER A 98 -0.24 -13.22 6.63
C SER A 98 0.10 -12.77 8.05
N THR A 99 -0.25 -11.55 8.45
CA THR A 99 0.00 -11.05 9.81
C THR A 99 -0.72 -11.90 10.86
N TYR A 100 -1.96 -12.29 10.58
CA TYR A 100 -2.71 -13.20 11.44
C TYR A 100 -2.04 -14.57 11.62
N LEU A 101 -1.53 -15.17 10.53
CA LEU A 101 -0.80 -16.44 10.59
C LEU A 101 0.48 -16.36 11.41
N HIS A 102 1.08 -15.17 11.52
CA HIS A 102 2.28 -14.91 12.32
C HIS A 102 1.98 -14.35 13.71
N ASN A 103 0.72 -14.42 14.17
CA ASN A 103 0.26 -13.88 15.45
C ASN A 103 0.66 -12.39 15.66
N ARG A 104 0.50 -11.60 14.61
CA ARG A 104 0.76 -10.16 14.64
C ARG A 104 -0.53 -9.39 14.37
N ASP A 105 -0.67 -8.27 15.07
CA ASP A 105 -1.76 -7.34 14.81
C ASP A 105 -1.50 -6.53 13.56
N ILE A 106 -2.57 -6.12 12.90
CA ILE A 106 -2.55 -5.23 11.74
C ILE A 106 -3.58 -4.13 11.90
N GLN A 107 -3.18 -2.91 11.60
CA GLN A 107 -4.06 -1.75 11.53
C GLN A 107 -4.12 -1.25 10.09
N LEU A 108 -5.33 -1.21 9.50
CA LEU A 108 -5.55 -0.62 8.18
C LEU A 108 -5.71 0.90 8.32
N ILE A 109 -5.00 1.66 7.51
CA ILE A 109 -5.02 3.12 7.51
C ILE A 109 -5.59 3.60 6.18
N PHE A 110 -6.72 4.27 6.23
CA PHE A 110 -7.38 4.83 5.04
C PHE A 110 -7.19 6.34 4.92
N ASP A 111 -6.99 7.01 6.06
CA ASP A 111 -6.76 8.44 6.13
C ASP A 111 -5.27 8.74 6.34
N PHE A 112 -4.60 9.11 5.26
CA PHE A 112 -3.19 9.50 5.23
C PHE A 112 -2.93 10.44 4.06
N ASP A 113 -1.85 11.21 4.14
CA ASP A 113 -1.48 12.22 3.13
C ASP A 113 -0.95 11.55 1.84
N LYS A 114 -1.89 10.98 1.07
CA LYS A 114 -1.60 10.26 -0.19
C LYS A 114 -0.90 11.15 -1.21
N LEU A 115 -1.30 12.43 -1.29
CA LEU A 115 -0.77 13.34 -2.29
C LEU A 115 0.70 13.70 -2.01
N ALA A 116 1.02 14.03 -0.75
CA ALA A 116 2.39 14.28 -0.37
C ALA A 116 3.26 13.02 -0.52
N LEU A 117 2.73 11.86 -0.14
CA LEU A 117 3.44 10.60 -0.28
C LEU A 117 3.75 10.25 -1.74
N ASN A 118 2.78 10.42 -2.66
CA ASN A 118 3.01 10.25 -4.09
C ASN A 118 4.09 11.18 -4.62
N ALA A 119 4.10 12.45 -4.16
CA ALA A 119 5.09 13.45 -4.59
C ALA A 119 6.50 13.08 -4.11
N ASP A 120 6.64 12.65 -2.84
CA ASP A 120 7.94 12.33 -2.24
C ASP A 120 8.48 10.96 -2.71
N LEU A 121 7.59 10.00 -3.04
CA LEU A 121 7.96 8.77 -3.73
C LEU A 121 8.19 8.95 -5.24
N GLY A 122 7.99 10.15 -5.76
CA GLY A 122 8.32 10.50 -7.13
C GLY A 122 7.43 9.89 -8.21
N PHE A 123 6.19 9.55 -7.92
CA PHE A 123 5.30 8.79 -8.81
C PHE A 123 4.84 9.52 -10.09
N GLU A 124 5.07 10.82 -10.21
CA GLU A 124 4.85 11.60 -11.44
C GLU A 124 3.47 11.43 -12.10
N ASN A 125 2.41 11.23 -11.32
CA ASN A 125 1.05 10.90 -11.77
C ASN A 125 0.91 9.62 -12.61
N LYS A 126 1.91 8.75 -12.60
CA LYS A 126 1.86 7.44 -13.28
C LYS A 126 1.46 6.32 -12.34
N GLU A 127 1.73 6.53 -11.07
CA GLU A 127 1.42 5.62 -9.99
C GLU A 127 0.75 6.39 -8.84
N PHE A 128 -0.20 5.76 -8.16
CA PHE A 128 -0.96 6.39 -7.08
C PHE A 128 -1.08 5.47 -5.87
N MET A 129 -0.79 6.03 -4.70
CA MET A 129 -0.96 5.34 -3.43
C MET A 129 -2.43 5.10 -3.12
N THR A 130 -2.81 3.85 -2.91
CA THR A 130 -4.21 3.46 -2.69
C THR A 130 -4.53 3.10 -1.25
N ALA A 131 -3.62 2.39 -0.58
CA ALA A 131 -3.87 1.86 0.75
C ALA A 131 -2.60 1.77 1.60
N CYS A 132 -2.80 1.75 2.91
CA CYS A 132 -1.75 1.61 3.91
C CYS A 132 -2.18 0.65 5.02
N ALA A 133 -1.23 -0.12 5.54
CA ALA A 133 -1.43 -0.96 6.71
C ALA A 133 -0.17 -0.93 7.60
N ILE A 134 -0.38 -1.05 8.91
CA ILE A 134 0.70 -1.04 9.91
C ILE A 134 0.65 -2.34 10.70
N SER A 135 1.79 -2.98 10.88
CA SER A 135 1.97 -4.09 11.80
C SER A 135 3.26 -3.88 12.60
N GLY A 136 3.14 -3.39 13.81
CA GLY A 136 4.30 -3.04 14.64
C GLY A 136 3.92 -2.29 15.91
N GLU A 137 4.95 -1.90 16.66
CA GLU A 137 4.82 -1.19 17.92
C GLU A 137 5.11 0.29 17.77
N PHE A 138 4.31 1.14 18.41
CA PHE A 138 4.52 2.57 18.43
C PHE A 138 5.55 2.96 19.48
N GLN A 139 6.48 3.83 19.10
CA GLN A 139 7.44 4.47 20.01
C GLN A 139 7.19 5.98 20.06
N GLU A 140 7.33 6.58 21.23
CA GLU A 140 7.23 8.04 21.43
C GLU A 140 8.46 8.77 20.85
N LYS A 141 8.68 8.64 19.56
CA LYS A 141 9.73 9.35 18.84
C LYS A 141 9.12 9.92 17.56
N LYS A 142 9.19 11.23 17.40
CA LYS A 142 8.71 11.91 16.17
C LYS A 142 9.57 11.53 14.98
N VAL A 143 8.91 11.25 13.86
CA VAL A 143 9.53 10.95 12.58
C VAL A 143 9.29 12.12 11.61
N ARG A 144 10.31 12.51 10.87
CA ARG A 144 10.23 13.57 9.85
C ARG A 144 9.76 12.98 8.52
N ARG A 145 9.32 13.82 7.61
CA ARG A 145 9.10 13.45 6.21
C ARG A 145 10.40 13.02 5.56
N LEU A 146 10.31 12.26 4.46
CA LEU A 146 11.46 11.83 3.68
C LEU A 146 12.31 13.03 3.30
N ARG A 147 13.63 12.96 3.51
CA ARG A 147 14.58 14.05 3.25
C ARG A 147 14.82 14.27 1.77
N LEU A 148 14.69 13.23 0.98
CA LEU A 148 14.95 13.23 -0.44
C LEU A 148 13.75 12.62 -1.16
N LYS A 149 13.40 13.21 -2.28
CA LYS A 149 12.44 12.62 -3.20
C LYS A 149 13.06 11.35 -3.81
N VAL A 150 12.32 10.26 -3.76
CA VAL A 150 12.73 9.00 -4.39
C VAL A 150 12.60 9.15 -5.91
N PRO A 151 13.61 8.82 -6.71
CA PRO A 151 13.49 8.86 -8.15
C PRO A 151 12.50 7.79 -8.63
N PHE A 152 11.57 8.18 -9.50
CA PHE A 152 10.64 7.23 -10.10
C PHE A 152 11.35 6.45 -11.23
N VAL A 153 11.26 5.13 -11.14
CA VAL A 153 11.75 4.23 -12.19
C VAL A 153 10.55 3.56 -12.84
N CYS A 154 10.22 3.99 -14.06
CA CYS A 154 9.14 3.39 -14.83
C CYS A 154 9.65 2.17 -15.61
N GLY A 155 8.98 1.05 -15.46
CA GLY A 155 9.32 -0.19 -16.22
C GLY A 155 8.90 -0.14 -17.69
N THR A 156 8.19 0.90 -18.14
CA THR A 156 7.76 1.08 -19.52
C THR A 156 7.88 2.55 -19.92
N ASP A 157 8.35 2.80 -21.15
CA ASP A 157 8.43 4.15 -21.70
C ASP A 157 7.08 4.67 -22.19
N TYR A 158 6.09 3.79 -22.33
CA TYR A 158 4.77 4.13 -22.81
C TYR A 158 3.77 4.29 -21.66
N PHE A 159 3.16 5.46 -21.61
CA PHE A 159 2.13 5.81 -20.66
C PHE A 159 1.11 6.73 -21.32
N GLU A 160 -0.17 6.41 -21.16
CA GLU A 160 -1.29 7.25 -21.58
C GLU A 160 -2.12 7.66 -20.37
N ALA A 161 -2.20 8.95 -20.12
CA ALA A 161 -2.98 9.50 -19.02
C ALA A 161 -4.48 9.22 -19.19
N ASN A 162 -5.15 8.91 -18.09
CA ASN A 162 -6.60 8.77 -18.05
C ASN A 162 -7.18 9.79 -17.08
N GLN A 163 -7.73 10.87 -17.62
CA GLN A 163 -8.23 11.99 -16.83
C GLN A 163 -9.32 11.58 -15.83
N PHE A 164 -10.21 10.68 -16.23
CA PHE A 164 -11.26 10.17 -15.33
C PHE A 164 -10.68 9.45 -14.13
N PHE A 165 -9.61 8.65 -14.34
CA PHE A 165 -8.91 7.99 -13.23
C PHE A 165 -8.28 9.01 -12.30
N GLU A 166 -7.55 9.98 -12.85
CA GLU A 166 -6.85 11.00 -12.07
C GLU A 166 -7.80 11.87 -11.24
N ASP A 167 -8.92 12.29 -11.83
CA ASP A 167 -9.94 13.09 -11.15
C ASP A 167 -10.62 12.28 -10.05
N GLY A 168 -10.97 11.03 -10.32
CA GLY A 168 -11.53 10.11 -9.34
C GLY A 168 -10.56 9.85 -8.18
N TYR A 169 -9.29 9.66 -8.46
CA TYR A 169 -8.26 9.50 -7.43
C TYR A 169 -8.10 10.79 -6.59
N LYS A 170 -7.99 11.95 -7.21
CA LYS A 170 -7.88 13.24 -6.50
C LYS A 170 -9.07 13.46 -5.56
N ALA A 171 -10.27 13.17 -6.02
CA ALA A 171 -11.48 13.30 -5.18
C ALA A 171 -11.41 12.42 -3.92
N ILE A 172 -10.89 11.19 -4.03
CA ILE A 172 -10.73 10.27 -2.90
C ILE A 172 -9.54 10.68 -2.01
N ALA A 173 -8.44 11.12 -2.61
CA ALA A 173 -7.24 11.48 -1.88
C ALA A 173 -7.40 12.75 -1.03
N THR A 174 -8.29 13.66 -1.43
CA THR A 174 -8.59 14.92 -0.73
C THR A 174 -9.75 14.80 0.26
N GLN A 175 -10.53 13.74 0.21
CA GLN A 175 -11.60 13.51 1.16
C GLN A 175 -11.01 13.18 2.53
N GLN A 176 -11.11 14.15 3.47
CA GLN A 176 -10.92 13.83 4.88
C GLN A 176 -12.00 12.82 5.26
N SER A 177 -11.60 11.62 5.61
CA SER A 177 -12.54 10.60 6.04
C SER A 177 -13.29 11.14 7.26
N CYS A 178 -14.60 11.15 7.19
CA CYS A 178 -15.41 11.25 8.37
C CYS A 178 -15.00 10.07 9.27
N GLN A 179 -14.43 10.35 10.44
CA GLN A 179 -13.98 9.35 11.43
C GLN A 179 -15.19 8.58 12.02
N LYS A 180 -15.92 7.88 11.19
CA LYS A 180 -16.69 6.74 11.66
C LYS A 180 -15.71 5.58 11.73
N GLN A 181 -15.31 5.23 12.96
CA GLN A 181 -14.79 3.91 13.21
C GLN A 181 -15.78 2.92 12.59
N LEU A 182 -15.40 2.34 11.47
CA LEU A 182 -16.11 1.20 10.94
C LEU A 182 -15.82 0.09 11.95
N GLU A 183 -16.77 -0.19 12.84
CA GLU A 183 -16.76 -1.44 13.58
C GLU A 183 -16.86 -2.55 12.55
N TYR A 184 -15.73 -3.16 12.25
CA TYR A 184 -15.73 -4.36 11.44
C TYR A 184 -16.46 -5.44 12.22
N PRO A 185 -17.49 -6.08 11.63
CA PRO A 185 -18.09 -7.24 12.26
C PRO A 185 -16.94 -8.23 12.52
N GLN A 186 -16.78 -8.65 13.78
CA GLN A 186 -15.88 -9.72 14.10
C GLN A 186 -16.43 -10.97 13.38
N PHE A 187 -15.81 -11.33 12.27
CA PHE A 187 -16.08 -12.61 11.64
C PHE A 187 -15.46 -13.68 12.52
N GLU A 188 -16.27 -14.28 13.37
CA GLU A 188 -15.93 -15.61 13.87
C GLU A 188 -15.89 -16.53 12.66
N PHE A 189 -14.68 -16.90 12.25
CA PHE A 189 -14.52 -17.99 11.30
C PHE A 189 -15.04 -19.25 11.96
N GLY A 190 -16.35 -19.50 11.82
CA GLY A 190 -16.95 -20.78 12.18
C GLY A 190 -16.15 -21.84 11.44
N LYS A 191 -15.75 -22.90 12.14
CA LYS A 191 -15.06 -24.05 11.57
C LYS A 191 -15.85 -24.53 10.35
N GLY A 192 -15.45 -24.05 9.15
CA GLY A 192 -16.07 -24.45 7.90
C GLY A 192 -15.99 -25.97 7.79
N ARG A 193 -17.14 -26.63 7.68
CA ARG A 193 -17.18 -28.02 7.30
C ARG A 193 -16.67 -28.08 5.86
N PHE A 194 -15.45 -28.55 5.67
CA PHE A 194 -15.02 -28.99 4.35
C PHE A 194 -15.94 -30.13 3.92
N TYR A 195 -16.75 -29.90 2.90
CA TYR A 195 -17.43 -30.98 2.24
C TYR A 195 -16.36 -31.80 1.53
N GLN A 196 -16.04 -32.97 2.06
CA GLN A 196 -15.41 -34.04 1.29
C GLN A 196 -16.46 -34.50 0.27
N THR A 197 -16.30 -34.10 -0.98
CA THR A 197 -16.96 -34.75 -2.09
C THR A 197 -16.25 -36.09 -2.32
N VAL A 198 -16.98 -37.16 -2.14
CA VAL A 198 -16.66 -38.53 -2.50
C VAL A 198 -16.61 -38.67 -4.03
#